data_b1c5db5b718cf1e4d5997450ca0ae6e6
#
_entry.id   b1c5db5b718cf1e4d5997450ca0ae6e6
#
_cell.length_a   1.000
_cell.length_b   1.000
_cell.length_c   1.000
_cell.angle_alpha   90.00
_cell.angle_beta   90.00
_cell.angle_gamma   90.00
#
_symmetry.space_group_name_H-M   'P 1'
#
loop_
_entity.id
_entity.type
_entity.pdbx_description
1 polymer ?
#
loop_
_entity_poly.entity_id
_entity_poly.type
_entity_poly.pdbx_seq_one_letter_code
_entity_poly.pdbx_strand_id
1 'polypeptide(L)'
;MAAKFRILSLDGGGLRGIIPVLILKEIERRSGKRILDLFDMVSGTSTGGLIACGIALSDNGKTSKYTLEQIEDIYVKHGKDIFPKKSAFKNFIGKITSLKSPKFSPDGLQKVLTDLMGEKRISDCAKPILITSYDLFNNEAILFKYRHALNYPENNALLIDVCRATSAAPTYLPAYDFVYENKKRICVDGGIYMNNPSMGSLIEVIKYHKESPYNLEELKLADISVLSLGTGHYTSKIAQKKVEGWGLLDWAPNITDVMMQAINQTTTYQAEELTANENFLRINPDIDNPDFSDMADSSDEAREYFINLVNKEILGNTVLMEQLDKFLQVNMNVTA
;
A
#
# COMPACT_ATOMS: atom_id res chain seq x y z
N MET A 1 -2.70 -23.15 16.73
CA MET A 1 -3.80 -22.34 17.32
C MET A 1 -4.00 -21.15 16.43
N ALA A 2 -5.23 -20.68 16.25
CA ALA A 2 -5.47 -19.46 15.45
C ALA A 2 -4.70 -18.26 16.02
N ALA A 3 -4.25 -17.36 15.14
CA ALA A 3 -3.60 -16.13 15.55
C ALA A 3 -4.55 -15.29 16.43
N LYS A 4 -3.99 -14.65 17.46
CA LYS A 4 -4.74 -13.73 18.31
C LYS A 4 -4.89 -12.35 17.69
N PHE A 5 -3.99 -11.98 16.76
CA PHE A 5 -4.02 -10.71 16.05
C PHE A 5 -3.59 -10.89 14.59
N ARG A 6 -4.34 -10.34 13.66
CA ARG A 6 -4.21 -10.56 12.23
C ARG A 6 -4.00 -9.24 11.50
N ILE A 7 -2.91 -9.14 10.75
CA ILE A 7 -2.50 -7.94 10.04
C ILE A 7 -2.59 -8.16 8.54
N LEU A 8 -3.23 -7.22 7.83
CA LEU A 8 -3.13 -7.08 6.39
C LEU A 8 -2.16 -5.93 6.08
N SER A 9 -1.11 -6.22 5.33
CA SER A 9 -0.09 -5.26 4.92
C SER A 9 -0.09 -5.09 3.41
N LEU A 10 -0.24 -3.84 2.92
CA LEU A 10 -0.41 -3.50 1.52
C LEU A 10 0.71 -2.57 1.05
N ASP A 11 1.48 -3.02 0.06
CA ASP A 11 2.59 -2.24 -0.49
C ASP A 11 2.14 -1.05 -1.33
N GLY A 12 3.05 -0.09 -1.49
CA GLY A 12 2.96 0.97 -2.48
C GLY A 12 3.26 0.47 -3.90
N GLY A 13 2.77 1.20 -4.91
CA GLY A 13 3.04 0.86 -6.32
C GLY A 13 2.08 1.48 -7.35
N GLY A 14 1.47 2.61 -7.06
CA GLY A 14 0.64 3.37 -8.02
C GLY A 14 -0.55 2.56 -8.55
N LEU A 15 -0.78 2.56 -9.86
CA LEU A 15 -1.90 1.85 -10.49
C LEU A 15 -1.79 0.32 -10.41
N ARG A 16 -0.62 -0.22 -10.09
CA ARG A 16 -0.45 -1.65 -9.80
C ARG A 16 -1.17 -2.09 -8.51
N GLY A 17 -1.74 -1.15 -7.75
CA GLY A 17 -2.65 -1.43 -6.63
C GLY A 17 -3.89 -2.27 -7.01
N ILE A 18 -4.21 -2.39 -8.29
CA ILE A 18 -5.22 -3.34 -8.78
C ILE A 18 -4.86 -4.78 -8.42
N ILE A 19 -3.56 -5.15 -8.37
CA ILE A 19 -3.08 -6.50 -8.05
C ILE A 19 -3.56 -6.94 -6.65
N PRO A 20 -3.21 -6.23 -5.54
CA PRO A 20 -3.69 -6.62 -4.22
C PRO A 20 -5.22 -6.55 -4.09
N VAL A 21 -5.92 -5.66 -4.78
CA VAL A 21 -7.40 -5.62 -4.75
C VAL A 21 -8.00 -6.90 -5.34
N LEU A 22 -7.49 -7.40 -6.47
CA LEU A 22 -7.96 -8.65 -7.08
C LEU A 22 -7.69 -9.86 -6.17
N ILE A 23 -6.53 -9.89 -5.50
CA ILE A 23 -6.20 -10.94 -4.52
C ILE A 23 -7.18 -10.89 -3.34
N LEU A 24 -7.48 -9.69 -2.81
CA LEU A 24 -8.42 -9.51 -1.72
C LEU A 24 -9.85 -9.94 -2.10
N LYS A 25 -10.29 -9.69 -3.34
CA LYS A 25 -11.58 -10.18 -3.85
C LYS A 25 -11.64 -11.71 -3.85
N GLU A 26 -10.55 -12.36 -4.25
CA GLU A 26 -10.47 -13.83 -4.19
C GLU A 26 -10.49 -14.34 -2.74
N ILE A 27 -9.86 -13.64 -1.81
CA ILE A 27 -9.91 -13.96 -0.38
C ILE A 27 -11.35 -13.85 0.16
N GLU A 28 -12.08 -12.78 -0.17
CA GLU A 28 -13.50 -12.68 0.21
C GLU A 28 -14.34 -13.80 -0.40
N ARG A 29 -14.10 -14.13 -1.67
CA ARG A 29 -14.81 -15.23 -2.36
C ARG A 29 -14.56 -16.59 -1.71
N ARG A 30 -13.30 -16.89 -1.33
CA ARG A 30 -12.92 -18.16 -0.70
C ARG A 30 -13.40 -18.26 0.74
N SER A 31 -13.24 -17.18 1.48
CA SER A 31 -13.58 -17.17 2.92
C SER A 31 -15.07 -16.99 3.20
N GLY A 32 -15.83 -16.47 2.25
CA GLY A 32 -17.21 -16.02 2.46
C GLY A 32 -17.35 -14.87 3.45
N LYS A 33 -16.25 -14.20 3.81
CA LYS A 33 -16.17 -13.12 4.80
C LYS A 33 -15.62 -11.85 4.16
N ARG A 34 -15.99 -10.70 4.70
CA ARG A 34 -15.39 -9.42 4.31
C ARG A 34 -13.97 -9.32 4.87
N ILE A 35 -13.08 -8.59 4.17
CA ILE A 35 -11.71 -8.38 4.62
C ILE A 35 -11.66 -7.82 6.05
N LEU A 36 -12.55 -6.91 6.39
CA LEU A 36 -12.63 -6.31 7.71
C LEU A 36 -12.94 -7.32 8.83
N ASP A 37 -13.60 -8.44 8.51
CA ASP A 37 -13.89 -9.53 9.45
C ASP A 37 -12.71 -10.49 9.61
N LEU A 38 -11.82 -10.53 8.62
CA LEU A 38 -10.65 -11.41 8.61
C LEU A 38 -9.45 -10.81 9.33
N PHE A 39 -9.29 -9.48 9.29
CA PHE A 39 -8.12 -8.79 9.81
C PHE A 39 -8.47 -7.83 10.94
N ASP A 40 -7.57 -7.72 11.91
CA ASP A 40 -7.69 -6.86 13.08
C ASP A 40 -7.01 -5.50 12.86
N MET A 41 -6.11 -5.43 11.88
CA MET A 41 -5.42 -4.20 11.45
C MET A 41 -5.16 -4.24 9.95
N VAL A 42 -5.28 -3.08 9.30
CA VAL A 42 -4.89 -2.91 7.89
C VAL A 42 -3.83 -1.82 7.80
N SER A 43 -2.71 -2.12 7.16
CA SER A 43 -1.64 -1.15 6.94
C SER A 43 -1.35 -0.97 5.46
N GLY A 44 -0.86 0.21 5.10
CA GLY A 44 -0.60 0.49 3.70
C GLY A 44 0.36 1.66 3.48
N THR A 45 1.00 1.61 2.32
CA THR A 45 1.86 2.68 1.81
C THR A 45 1.37 3.10 0.43
N SER A 46 1.31 4.41 0.15
CA SER A 46 0.91 4.91 -1.17
C SER A 46 -0.44 4.33 -1.60
N THR A 47 -0.52 3.68 -2.76
CA THR A 47 -1.73 3.00 -3.21
C THR A 47 -2.26 1.97 -2.20
N GLY A 48 -1.37 1.24 -1.49
CA GLY A 48 -1.75 0.36 -0.40
C GLY A 48 -2.41 1.10 0.76
N GLY A 49 -1.98 2.34 1.02
CA GLY A 49 -2.60 3.25 1.99
C GLY A 49 -4.03 3.65 1.59
N LEU A 50 -4.25 3.93 0.29
CA LEU A 50 -5.59 4.22 -0.24
C LEU A 50 -6.53 3.01 -0.07
N ILE A 51 -6.06 1.82 -0.42
CA ILE A 51 -6.80 0.57 -0.25
C ILE A 51 -7.11 0.33 1.24
N ALA A 52 -6.11 0.48 2.11
CA ALA A 52 -6.27 0.29 3.56
C ALA A 52 -7.32 1.25 4.15
N CYS A 53 -7.27 2.53 3.79
CA CYS A 53 -8.28 3.51 4.19
C CYS A 53 -9.66 3.16 3.64
N GLY A 54 -9.77 2.75 2.37
CA GLY A 54 -11.03 2.34 1.75
C GLY A 54 -11.66 1.13 2.43
N ILE A 55 -10.85 0.12 2.78
CA ILE A 55 -11.31 -1.08 3.51
C ILE A 55 -11.76 -0.72 4.93
N ALA A 56 -10.97 0.09 5.64
CA ALA A 56 -11.20 0.37 7.05
C ALA A 56 -12.28 1.43 7.30
N LEU A 57 -12.50 2.35 6.35
CA LEU A 57 -13.50 3.42 6.50
C LEU A 57 -14.90 2.85 6.72
N SER A 58 -15.61 3.42 7.71
CA SER A 58 -16.94 2.97 8.11
C SER A 58 -17.86 4.16 8.39
N ASP A 59 -19.14 3.99 8.14
CA ASP A 59 -20.19 4.94 8.55
C ASP A 59 -20.86 4.51 9.87
N ASN A 60 -20.69 3.28 10.31
CA ASN A 60 -21.32 2.71 11.50
C ASN A 60 -20.32 2.15 12.53
N GLY A 61 -19.02 2.29 12.29
CA GLY A 61 -17.92 1.79 13.16
C GLY A 61 -17.77 0.26 13.17
N LYS A 62 -18.45 -0.46 12.29
CA LYS A 62 -18.46 -1.94 12.28
C LYS A 62 -18.15 -2.55 10.93
N THR A 63 -18.76 -2.02 9.88
CA THR A 63 -18.64 -2.57 8.52
C THR A 63 -17.92 -1.59 7.61
N SER A 64 -17.17 -2.09 6.65
CA SER A 64 -16.55 -1.25 5.62
C SER A 64 -17.64 -0.48 4.86
N LYS A 65 -17.39 0.80 4.63
CA LYS A 65 -18.23 1.66 3.80
C LYS A 65 -18.22 1.20 2.34
N TYR A 66 -17.07 0.73 1.85
CA TYR A 66 -16.88 0.36 0.47
C TYR A 66 -16.72 -1.14 0.28
N THR A 67 -17.21 -1.64 -0.86
CA THR A 67 -16.89 -2.99 -1.32
C THR A 67 -15.53 -2.98 -2.04
N LEU A 68 -14.93 -4.17 -2.21
CA LEU A 68 -13.69 -4.28 -2.98
C LEU A 68 -13.87 -3.91 -4.45
N GLU A 69 -15.07 -4.10 -5.03
CA GLU A 69 -15.42 -3.63 -6.38
C GLU A 69 -15.35 -2.10 -6.47
N GLN A 70 -15.87 -1.40 -5.46
CA GLN A 70 -15.79 0.07 -5.41
C GLN A 70 -14.36 0.56 -5.23
N ILE A 71 -13.52 -0.18 -4.49
CA ILE A 71 -12.09 0.13 -4.37
C ILE A 71 -11.35 -0.18 -5.68
N GLU A 72 -11.71 -1.25 -6.39
CA GLU A 72 -11.19 -1.57 -7.72
C GLU A 72 -11.49 -0.47 -8.75
N ASP A 73 -12.66 0.18 -8.64
CA ASP A 73 -13.06 1.27 -9.51
C ASP A 73 -12.07 2.45 -9.51
N ILE A 74 -11.31 2.65 -8.43
CA ILE A 74 -10.23 3.65 -8.37
C ILE A 74 -9.22 3.40 -9.50
N TYR A 75 -8.89 2.14 -9.75
CA TYR A 75 -7.91 1.73 -10.76
C TYR A 75 -8.55 1.59 -12.15
N VAL A 76 -9.75 1.03 -12.21
CA VAL A 76 -10.43 0.71 -13.48
C VAL A 76 -11.07 1.94 -14.11
N LYS A 77 -11.76 2.77 -13.31
CA LYS A 77 -12.51 3.93 -13.80
C LYS A 77 -11.73 5.24 -13.68
N HIS A 78 -11.00 5.42 -12.56
CA HIS A 78 -10.36 6.69 -12.23
C HIS A 78 -8.85 6.71 -12.47
N GLY A 79 -8.24 5.60 -12.89
CA GLY A 79 -6.79 5.55 -13.15
C GLY A 79 -6.34 6.61 -14.16
N LYS A 80 -7.13 6.85 -15.22
CA LYS A 80 -6.84 7.89 -16.24
C LYS A 80 -7.05 9.32 -15.74
N ASP A 81 -7.88 9.52 -14.73
CA ASP A 81 -8.09 10.82 -14.08
C ASP A 81 -6.91 11.14 -13.16
N ILE A 82 -6.40 10.13 -12.43
CA ILE A 82 -5.27 10.26 -11.50
C ILE A 82 -3.95 10.44 -12.27
N PHE A 83 -3.73 9.63 -13.31
CA PHE A 83 -2.52 9.64 -14.15
C PHE A 83 -2.91 9.78 -15.62
N PRO A 84 -3.28 11.00 -16.08
CA PRO A 84 -3.69 11.21 -17.46
C PRO A 84 -2.52 11.01 -18.44
N LYS A 85 -2.77 10.32 -19.56
CA LYS A 85 -1.79 10.20 -20.64
C LYS A 85 -1.46 11.61 -21.17
N LYS A 86 -0.18 11.97 -21.20
CA LYS A 86 0.26 13.23 -21.83
C LYS A 86 0.00 13.16 -23.33
N SER A 87 -0.73 14.15 -23.87
CA SER A 87 -0.89 14.30 -25.31
C SER A 87 0.50 14.43 -25.98
N ALA A 88 0.70 13.71 -27.09
CA ALA A 88 1.96 13.68 -27.84
C ALA A 88 2.47 15.09 -28.24
N PHE A 89 1.58 16.07 -28.36
CA PHE A 89 1.93 17.46 -28.74
C PHE A 89 2.62 18.24 -27.58
N LYS A 90 2.40 17.88 -26.30
CA LYS A 90 3.09 18.47 -25.15
C LYS A 90 4.49 17.91 -24.92
N ASN A 91 4.85 16.83 -25.59
CA ASN A 91 6.14 16.14 -25.38
C ASN A 91 7.35 16.90 -25.88
N PHE A 92 7.19 17.85 -26.83
CA PHE A 92 8.33 18.58 -27.38
C PHE A 92 8.76 19.80 -26.53
N ILE A 93 7.78 20.51 -25.94
CA ILE A 93 8.06 21.64 -25.02
C ILE A 93 8.28 21.11 -23.59
N GLY A 94 7.71 19.94 -23.26
CA GLY A 94 7.73 19.35 -21.92
C GLY A 94 9.07 18.75 -21.49
N LYS A 95 10.02 18.46 -22.38
CA LYS A 95 11.30 17.85 -21.98
C LYS A 95 12.17 18.74 -21.09
N ILE A 96 12.09 20.04 -21.23
CA ILE A 96 12.89 20.99 -20.41
C ILE A 96 12.16 21.36 -19.12
N THR A 97 10.82 21.39 -19.13
CA THR A 97 10.00 21.67 -17.93
C THR A 97 9.80 20.44 -17.05
N SER A 98 9.88 19.23 -17.62
CA SER A 98 9.73 17.97 -16.86
C SER A 98 10.89 17.69 -15.88
N LEU A 99 12.02 18.36 -16.02
CA LEU A 99 13.15 18.28 -15.09
C LEU A 99 12.95 19.12 -13.82
N LYS A 100 11.95 20.03 -13.82
CA LYS A 100 11.73 20.98 -12.70
C LYS A 100 10.36 20.87 -12.04
N SER A 101 9.48 20.00 -12.52
CA SER A 101 8.12 19.84 -12.00
C SER A 101 7.67 18.37 -12.00
N PRO A 102 6.75 17.98 -11.11
CA PRO A 102 6.18 16.64 -11.08
C PRO A 102 5.53 16.26 -12.42
N LYS A 103 5.47 14.95 -12.70
CA LYS A 103 4.89 14.42 -13.95
C LYS A 103 3.39 14.71 -14.07
N PHE A 104 2.65 14.69 -12.95
CA PHE A 104 1.19 14.78 -12.91
C PHE A 104 0.71 15.87 -11.95
N SER A 105 -0.46 16.47 -12.28
CA SER A 105 -1.20 17.31 -11.34
C SER A 105 -1.83 16.45 -10.23
N PRO A 106 -1.95 16.97 -9.02
CA PRO A 106 -2.64 16.28 -7.92
C PRO A 106 -4.17 16.29 -8.06
N ASP A 107 -4.73 17.08 -8.99
CA ASP A 107 -6.17 17.38 -9.05
C ASP A 107 -7.03 16.14 -9.27
N GLY A 108 -6.59 15.22 -10.13
CA GLY A 108 -7.32 13.98 -10.39
C GLY A 108 -7.41 13.11 -9.14
N LEU A 109 -6.28 12.88 -8.47
CA LEU A 109 -6.26 12.14 -7.22
C LEU A 109 -7.07 12.86 -6.13
N GLN A 110 -6.90 14.18 -5.99
CA GLN A 110 -7.63 14.99 -5.00
C GLN A 110 -9.15 14.86 -5.17
N LYS A 111 -9.65 14.92 -6.41
CA LYS A 111 -11.07 14.75 -6.71
C LYS A 111 -11.58 13.39 -6.28
N VAL A 112 -10.88 12.31 -6.68
CA VAL A 112 -11.26 10.93 -6.32
C VAL A 112 -11.28 10.76 -4.80
N LEU A 113 -10.28 11.28 -4.09
CA LEU A 113 -10.24 11.20 -2.63
C LEU A 113 -11.34 12.02 -1.96
N THR A 114 -11.69 13.19 -2.51
CA THR A 114 -12.79 14.00 -1.99
C THR A 114 -14.13 13.26 -2.11
N ASP A 115 -14.37 12.63 -3.24
CA ASP A 115 -15.60 11.87 -3.50
C ASP A 115 -15.69 10.62 -2.59
N LEU A 116 -14.59 9.97 -2.30
CA LEU A 116 -14.54 8.74 -1.49
C LEU A 116 -14.49 9.02 0.01
N MET A 117 -13.63 9.90 0.46
CA MET A 117 -13.32 10.06 1.89
C MET A 117 -14.15 11.20 2.54
N GLY A 118 -14.52 12.24 1.78
CA GLY A 118 -15.20 13.43 2.33
C GLY A 118 -14.43 14.03 3.51
N GLU A 119 -15.12 14.32 4.60
CA GLU A 119 -14.53 14.87 5.84
C GLU A 119 -14.17 13.79 6.87
N LYS A 120 -14.10 12.53 6.44
CA LYS A 120 -13.78 11.41 7.32
C LYS A 120 -12.33 11.47 7.83
N ARG A 121 -12.17 11.03 9.07
CA ARG A 121 -10.89 11.03 9.80
C ARG A 121 -10.41 9.63 10.09
N ILE A 122 -9.18 9.50 10.55
CA ILE A 122 -8.60 8.22 10.97
C ILE A 122 -9.50 7.50 11.98
N SER A 123 -10.09 8.21 12.94
CA SER A 123 -10.99 7.65 13.95
C SER A 123 -12.32 7.11 13.41
N ASP A 124 -12.69 7.46 12.15
CA ASP A 124 -13.89 6.90 11.49
C ASP A 124 -13.66 5.51 10.88
N CYS A 125 -12.46 4.97 11.00
CA CYS A 125 -12.16 3.60 10.59
C CYS A 125 -12.75 2.60 11.59
N ALA A 126 -13.32 1.49 11.10
CA ALA A 126 -13.85 0.42 11.93
C ALA A 126 -12.76 -0.51 12.49
N LYS A 127 -11.55 -0.46 11.95
CA LYS A 127 -10.38 -1.23 12.38
C LYS A 127 -9.14 -0.35 12.41
N PRO A 128 -8.15 -0.69 13.25
CA PRO A 128 -6.85 -0.03 13.27
C PRO A 128 -6.22 0.04 11.89
N ILE A 129 -5.74 1.23 11.52
CA ILE A 129 -4.90 1.45 10.34
C ILE A 129 -3.53 1.97 10.74
N LEU A 130 -2.53 1.68 9.90
CA LEU A 130 -1.21 2.27 9.93
C LEU A 130 -0.81 2.64 8.51
N ILE A 131 -0.67 3.94 8.25
CA ILE A 131 -0.33 4.46 6.92
C ILE A 131 0.97 5.23 7.02
N THR A 132 1.85 5.05 6.03
CA THR A 132 3.20 5.60 6.01
C THR A 132 3.30 6.86 5.17
N SER A 133 4.14 7.81 5.58
CA SER A 133 4.55 8.97 4.79
C SER A 133 5.88 9.51 5.33
N TYR A 134 6.54 10.40 4.61
CA TYR A 134 7.77 11.02 5.07
C TYR A 134 7.69 12.54 4.96
N ASP A 135 8.00 13.23 6.06
CA ASP A 135 8.02 14.68 6.13
C ASP A 135 9.41 15.22 5.76
N LEU A 136 9.50 15.85 4.60
CA LEU A 136 10.74 16.47 4.13
C LEU A 136 11.11 17.74 4.92
N PHE A 137 10.12 18.42 5.48
CA PHE A 137 10.37 19.68 6.20
C PHE A 137 11.04 19.46 7.54
N ASN A 138 10.61 18.41 8.26
CA ASN A 138 11.16 18.07 9.58
C ASN A 138 12.15 16.88 9.52
N ASN A 139 12.34 16.25 8.34
CA ASN A 139 13.15 15.03 8.16
C ASN A 139 12.69 13.87 9.07
N GLU A 140 11.39 13.64 9.11
CA GLU A 140 10.77 12.64 9.99
C GLU A 140 9.95 11.63 9.22
N ALA A 141 10.09 10.34 9.57
CA ALA A 141 9.16 9.31 9.13
C ALA A 141 7.82 9.49 9.85
N ILE A 142 6.72 9.55 9.08
CA ILE A 142 5.37 9.66 9.63
C ILE A 142 4.65 8.33 9.52
N LEU A 143 4.06 7.89 10.62
CA LEU A 143 3.13 6.80 10.69
C LEU A 143 1.78 7.33 11.20
N PHE A 144 0.81 7.46 10.30
CA PHE A 144 -0.57 7.76 10.68
C PHE A 144 -1.18 6.53 11.35
N LYS A 145 -1.42 6.62 12.65
CA LYS A 145 -1.82 5.48 13.48
C LYS A 145 -3.20 5.69 14.07
N TYR A 146 -4.08 4.70 13.89
CA TYR A 146 -5.41 4.73 14.50
C TYR A 146 -5.37 4.90 16.02
N ARG A 147 -4.43 4.23 16.71
CA ARG A 147 -4.24 4.36 18.15
C ARG A 147 -3.94 5.81 18.56
N HIS A 148 -3.08 6.52 17.83
CA HIS A 148 -2.79 7.92 18.10
C HIS A 148 -4.02 8.80 17.84
N ALA A 149 -4.73 8.56 16.75
CA ALA A 149 -5.92 9.34 16.41
C ALA A 149 -7.03 9.24 17.46
N LEU A 150 -7.15 8.11 18.16
CA LEU A 150 -8.11 7.95 19.25
C LEU A 150 -7.69 8.65 20.54
N ASN A 151 -6.39 8.71 20.80
CA ASN A 151 -5.86 9.20 22.08
C ASN A 151 -5.45 10.69 22.05
N TYR A 152 -5.17 11.22 20.86
CA TYR A 152 -4.67 12.58 20.66
C TYR A 152 -5.41 13.25 19.51
N PRO A 153 -6.26 14.27 19.75
CA PRO A 153 -7.05 14.93 18.71
C PRO A 153 -6.21 15.49 17.55
N GLU A 154 -5.00 15.98 17.83
CA GLU A 154 -4.06 16.53 16.86
C GLU A 154 -3.50 15.47 15.90
N ASN A 155 -3.61 14.19 16.26
CA ASN A 155 -3.22 13.06 15.42
C ASN A 155 -4.41 12.49 14.60
N ASN A 156 -5.61 13.01 14.79
CA ASN A 156 -6.80 12.54 14.06
C ASN A 156 -6.97 13.30 12.73
N ALA A 157 -6.05 13.05 11.80
CA ALA A 157 -6.04 13.66 10.49
C ALA A 157 -7.26 13.26 9.63
N LEU A 158 -7.61 14.11 8.67
CA LEU A 158 -8.53 13.74 7.61
C LEU A 158 -7.94 12.61 6.75
N LEU A 159 -8.77 11.64 6.35
CA LEU A 159 -8.30 10.55 5.49
C LEU A 159 -7.84 11.05 4.12
N ILE A 160 -8.41 12.16 3.64
CA ILE A 160 -7.92 12.83 2.42
C ILE A 160 -6.45 13.24 2.59
N ASP A 161 -6.10 13.89 3.72
CA ASP A 161 -4.74 14.35 3.98
C ASP A 161 -3.77 13.15 4.12
N VAL A 162 -4.20 12.10 4.83
CA VAL A 162 -3.44 10.85 4.96
C VAL A 162 -3.16 10.22 3.60
N CYS A 163 -4.21 10.08 2.75
CA CYS A 163 -4.09 9.50 1.42
C CYS A 163 -3.23 10.37 0.49
N ARG A 164 -3.37 11.70 0.56
CA ARG A 164 -2.54 12.64 -0.21
C ARG A 164 -1.07 12.56 0.20
N ALA A 165 -0.78 12.54 1.51
CA ALA A 165 0.56 12.47 2.04
C ALA A 165 1.26 11.16 1.68
N THR A 166 0.58 10.03 1.85
CA THR A 166 1.15 8.70 1.54
C THR A 166 1.38 8.49 0.04
N SER A 167 0.58 9.13 -0.83
CA SER A 167 0.64 8.96 -2.29
C SER A 167 1.44 10.04 -3.03
N ALA A 168 2.09 10.96 -2.31
CA ALA A 168 2.89 12.04 -2.91
C ALA A 168 4.25 11.52 -3.42
N ALA A 169 4.22 10.58 -4.38
CA ALA A 169 5.42 9.92 -4.91
C ALA A 169 6.35 10.91 -5.60
N PRO A 170 7.62 11.02 -5.16
CA PRO A 170 8.60 11.91 -5.76
C PRO A 170 8.67 11.70 -7.28
N THR A 171 8.80 12.78 -8.02
CA THR A 171 8.77 12.87 -9.49
C THR A 171 7.40 12.66 -10.14
N TYR A 172 6.48 11.92 -9.53
CA TYR A 172 5.13 11.66 -10.08
C TYR A 172 4.13 12.74 -9.64
N LEU A 173 4.01 12.97 -8.35
CA LEU A 173 3.07 13.92 -7.74
C LEU A 173 3.83 14.95 -6.89
N PRO A 174 3.29 16.17 -6.72
CA PRO A 174 3.89 17.15 -5.82
C PRO A 174 3.80 16.69 -4.36
N ALA A 175 4.81 17.10 -3.58
CA ALA A 175 4.75 16.95 -2.12
C ALA A 175 3.48 17.62 -1.57
N TYR A 176 2.96 17.06 -0.48
CA TYR A 176 1.71 17.51 0.13
C TYR A 176 1.96 18.32 1.40
N ASP A 177 1.47 19.56 1.41
CA ASP A 177 1.62 20.51 2.53
C ASP A 177 0.32 20.54 3.35
N PHE A 178 0.40 20.23 4.65
CA PHE A 178 -0.72 20.28 5.59
C PHE A 178 -0.25 20.38 7.03
N VAL A 179 -1.18 20.51 7.97
CA VAL A 179 -0.89 20.55 9.40
C VAL A 179 -1.26 19.22 10.05
N TYR A 180 -0.29 18.60 10.72
CA TYR A 180 -0.48 17.36 11.47
C TYR A 180 0.34 17.41 12.76
N GLU A 181 -0.22 16.95 13.88
CA GLU A 181 0.37 17.06 15.22
C GLU A 181 0.74 18.50 15.60
N ASN A 182 -0.12 19.45 15.24
CA ASN A 182 0.10 20.90 15.42
C ASN A 182 1.39 21.42 14.75
N LYS A 183 1.96 20.71 13.79
CA LYS A 183 3.16 21.09 13.04
C LYS A 183 2.85 21.20 11.55
N LYS A 184 3.50 22.14 10.88
CA LYS A 184 3.53 22.15 9.43
C LYS A 184 4.33 20.95 8.92
N ARG A 185 3.77 20.24 7.95
CA ARG A 185 4.37 19.05 7.32
C ARG A 185 4.41 19.25 5.81
N ILE A 186 5.51 18.85 5.19
CA ILE A 186 5.64 18.74 3.72
C ILE A 186 5.96 17.29 3.41
N CYS A 187 4.93 16.55 3.09
CA CYS A 187 4.98 15.10 3.00
C CYS A 187 5.21 14.59 1.59
N VAL A 188 5.98 13.50 1.50
CA VAL A 188 6.12 12.66 0.32
C VAL A 188 5.73 11.23 0.66
N ASP A 189 5.56 10.41 -0.39
CA ASP A 189 5.18 9.01 -0.32
C ASP A 189 6.06 8.23 0.68
N GLY A 190 5.41 7.43 1.51
CA GLY A 190 6.09 6.56 2.47
C GLY A 190 6.95 5.47 1.84
N GLY A 191 6.76 5.20 0.54
CA GLY A 191 7.53 4.22 -0.22
C GLY A 191 9.03 4.49 -0.25
N ILE A 192 9.45 5.72 0.03
CA ILE A 192 10.89 6.06 0.09
C ILE A 192 11.62 5.41 1.28
N TYR A 193 10.90 4.97 2.33
CA TYR A 193 11.53 4.34 3.50
C TYR A 193 10.80 3.08 4.00
N MET A 194 9.50 2.94 3.75
CA MET A 194 8.67 1.82 4.24
C MET A 194 7.59 1.48 3.21
N ASN A 195 8.00 0.99 2.03
CA ASN A 195 7.05 0.62 0.97
C ASN A 195 6.20 -0.59 1.35
N ASN A 196 6.78 -1.57 2.07
CA ASN A 196 6.08 -2.67 2.71
C ASN A 196 5.91 -2.35 4.21
N PRO A 197 4.69 -2.07 4.71
CA PRO A 197 4.50 -1.66 6.10
C PRO A 197 4.40 -2.82 7.11
N SER A 198 4.69 -4.08 6.72
CA SER A 198 4.56 -5.26 7.59
C SER A 198 5.30 -5.11 8.91
N MET A 199 6.58 -4.72 8.87
CA MET A 199 7.38 -4.52 10.09
C MET A 199 6.88 -3.40 10.97
N GLY A 200 6.46 -2.27 10.36
CA GLY A 200 5.85 -1.16 11.10
C GLY A 200 4.61 -1.60 11.88
N SER A 201 3.79 -2.43 11.25
CA SER A 201 2.57 -2.98 11.85
C SER A 201 2.87 -3.97 12.97
N LEU A 202 3.83 -4.88 12.78
CA LEU A 202 4.28 -5.82 13.81
C LEU A 202 4.79 -5.08 15.04
N ILE A 203 5.65 -4.07 14.85
CA ILE A 203 6.19 -3.25 15.94
C ILE A 203 5.08 -2.49 16.66
N GLU A 204 4.13 -1.89 15.93
CA GLU A 204 3.01 -1.16 16.54
C GLU A 204 2.20 -2.08 17.45
N VAL A 205 1.84 -3.25 16.96
CA VAL A 205 1.00 -4.18 17.72
C VAL A 205 1.76 -4.79 18.89
N ILE A 206 2.96 -5.35 18.67
CA ILE A 206 3.69 -6.03 19.76
C ILE A 206 4.08 -5.08 20.89
N LYS A 207 4.36 -3.81 20.56
CA LYS A 207 4.76 -2.82 21.56
C LYS A 207 3.58 -2.25 22.34
N TYR A 208 2.43 -2.09 21.69
CA TYR A 208 1.29 -1.35 22.24
C TYR A 208 0.03 -2.20 22.42
N HIS A 209 0.15 -3.53 22.35
CA HIS A 209 -1.00 -4.46 22.42
C HIS A 209 -1.88 -4.28 23.66
N LYS A 210 -1.34 -3.79 24.78
CA LYS A 210 -2.10 -3.54 26.02
C LYS A 210 -2.89 -2.23 25.97
N GLU A 211 -2.54 -1.33 25.08
CA GLU A 211 -3.21 -0.04 24.94
C GLU A 211 -4.47 -0.15 24.08
N SER A 212 -5.43 0.79 24.28
CA SER A 212 -6.55 0.96 23.35
C SER A 212 -6.01 1.36 21.97
N PRO A 213 -6.54 0.82 20.87
CA PRO A 213 -7.75 -0.02 20.77
C PRO A 213 -7.48 -1.52 20.88
N TYR A 214 -6.24 -1.96 21.05
CA TYR A 214 -5.89 -3.40 20.99
C TYR A 214 -6.38 -4.16 22.22
N ASN A 215 -6.12 -3.64 23.42
CA ASN A 215 -6.58 -4.18 24.72
C ASN A 215 -6.30 -5.69 24.91
N LEU A 216 -5.13 -6.15 24.46
CA LEU A 216 -4.68 -7.53 24.61
C LEU A 216 -3.76 -7.66 25.83
N GLU A 217 -4.09 -8.48 26.80
CA GLU A 217 -3.27 -8.63 28.02
C GLU A 217 -1.92 -9.28 27.73
N GLU A 218 -1.93 -10.35 26.93
CA GLU A 218 -0.74 -11.07 26.49
C GLU A 218 -0.74 -11.27 24.99
N LEU A 219 0.35 -10.88 24.35
CA LEU A 219 0.59 -11.08 22.93
C LEU A 219 2.08 -11.39 22.69
N LYS A 220 2.34 -12.49 21.98
CA LYS A 220 3.68 -12.87 21.51
C LYS A 220 3.74 -12.75 20.00
N LEU A 221 4.93 -12.67 19.43
CA LEU A 221 5.10 -12.67 17.97
C LEU A 221 4.44 -13.88 17.31
N ALA A 222 4.52 -15.06 17.94
CA ALA A 222 3.86 -16.27 17.45
C ALA A 222 2.31 -16.22 17.48
N ASP A 223 1.73 -15.23 18.16
CA ASP A 223 0.27 -15.01 18.21
C ASP A 223 -0.21 -14.05 17.09
N ILE A 224 0.72 -13.48 16.30
CA ILE A 224 0.40 -12.50 15.26
C ILE A 224 0.57 -13.16 13.88
N SER A 225 -0.41 -13.02 13.02
CA SER A 225 -0.29 -13.39 11.62
C SER A 225 -0.31 -12.17 10.71
N VAL A 226 0.45 -12.25 9.60
CA VAL A 226 0.59 -11.16 8.62
C VAL A 226 0.37 -11.72 7.22
N LEU A 227 -0.64 -11.20 6.54
CA LEU A 227 -0.75 -11.32 5.09
C LEU A 227 -0.18 -10.06 4.46
N SER A 228 0.91 -10.21 3.69
CA SER A 228 1.59 -9.11 3.01
C SER A 228 1.37 -9.19 1.51
N LEU A 229 0.67 -8.21 0.94
CA LEU A 229 0.36 -8.15 -0.49
C LEU A 229 1.16 -7.05 -1.17
N GLY A 230 1.96 -7.45 -2.16
CA GLY A 230 2.71 -6.54 -3.01
C GLY A 230 1.92 -6.08 -4.22
N THR A 231 2.49 -5.10 -4.90
CA THR A 231 1.97 -4.51 -6.15
C THR A 231 2.72 -4.97 -7.39
N GLY A 232 3.42 -6.09 -7.27
CA GLY A 232 4.27 -6.66 -8.31
C GLY A 232 5.73 -6.19 -8.22
N HIS A 233 6.62 -7.10 -8.54
CA HIS A 233 8.07 -6.90 -8.53
C HIS A 233 8.60 -6.89 -9.96
N TYR A 234 9.12 -5.76 -10.42
CA TYR A 234 9.80 -5.68 -11.71
C TYR A 234 11.30 -5.82 -11.51
N THR A 235 11.85 -6.91 -12.00
CA THR A 235 13.30 -7.12 -12.01
C THR A 235 13.87 -6.61 -13.33
N SER A 236 14.38 -5.38 -13.35
CA SER A 236 15.18 -4.94 -14.48
C SER A 236 16.46 -5.79 -14.49
N LYS A 237 16.62 -6.62 -15.51
CA LYS A 237 17.88 -7.35 -15.74
C LYS A 237 18.93 -6.34 -16.18
N ILE A 238 19.50 -5.62 -15.22
CA ILE A 238 20.62 -4.72 -15.46
C ILE A 238 21.79 -5.60 -15.83
N ALA A 239 22.23 -5.55 -17.10
CA ALA A 239 23.37 -6.32 -17.57
C ALA A 239 24.62 -5.87 -16.80
N GLN A 240 25.33 -6.80 -16.17
CA GLN A 240 26.52 -6.56 -15.31
C GLN A 240 27.53 -5.57 -15.92
N LYS A 241 27.84 -5.70 -17.22
CA LYS A 241 28.73 -4.79 -17.93
C LYS A 241 28.24 -3.32 -18.05
N LYS A 242 26.93 -3.08 -17.84
CA LYS A 242 26.40 -1.71 -17.84
C LYS A 242 26.60 -1.00 -16.51
N VAL A 243 26.58 -1.73 -15.39
CA VAL A 243 26.61 -1.14 -14.04
C VAL A 243 28.02 -0.66 -13.66
N GLU A 244 29.06 -1.37 -14.10
CA GLU A 244 30.44 -1.05 -13.78
C GLU A 244 30.87 0.36 -14.22
N GLY A 245 30.18 0.96 -15.22
CA GLY A 245 30.46 2.30 -15.72
C GLY A 245 29.42 3.35 -15.34
N TRP A 246 28.47 3.06 -14.46
CA TRP A 246 27.37 3.97 -14.13
C TRP A 246 27.85 5.21 -13.39
N GLY A 247 27.57 6.37 -14.00
CA GLY A 247 27.68 7.68 -13.39
C GLY A 247 26.35 8.18 -12.81
N LEU A 248 26.30 9.43 -12.39
CA LEU A 248 25.12 10.05 -11.79
C LEU A 248 23.88 9.99 -12.70
N LEU A 249 24.04 10.15 -14.01
CA LEU A 249 22.93 10.15 -14.96
C LEU A 249 22.34 8.75 -15.17
N ASP A 250 23.12 7.70 -14.96
CA ASP A 250 22.67 6.32 -15.06
C ASP A 250 21.98 5.86 -13.76
N TRP A 251 22.52 6.30 -12.61
CA TRP A 251 21.93 5.99 -11.32
C TRP A 251 20.62 6.72 -11.06
N ALA A 252 20.51 7.99 -11.43
CA ALA A 252 19.36 8.84 -11.08
C ALA A 252 17.98 8.25 -11.43
N PRO A 253 17.73 7.64 -12.60
CA PRO A 253 16.45 7.02 -12.91
C PRO A 253 16.22 5.68 -12.22
N ASN A 254 17.29 4.99 -11.77
CA ASN A 254 17.22 3.62 -11.26
C ASN A 254 17.30 3.54 -9.74
N ILE A 255 17.86 4.55 -9.05
CA ILE A 255 18.18 4.48 -7.63
C ILE A 255 16.92 4.28 -6.76
N THR A 256 15.81 4.94 -7.13
CA THR A 256 14.56 4.83 -6.37
C THR A 256 14.02 3.42 -6.42
N ASP A 257 14.00 2.79 -7.59
CA ASP A 257 13.51 1.41 -7.76
C ASP A 257 14.40 0.42 -7.01
N VAL A 258 15.72 0.58 -7.11
CA VAL A 258 16.68 -0.27 -6.37
C VAL A 258 16.49 -0.14 -4.87
N MET A 259 16.34 1.09 -4.36
CA MET A 259 16.12 1.33 -2.92
C MET A 259 14.78 0.76 -2.45
N MET A 260 13.69 0.98 -3.19
CA MET A 260 12.37 0.45 -2.83
C MET A 260 12.38 -1.09 -2.81
N GLN A 261 13.03 -1.73 -3.78
CA GLN A 261 13.17 -3.19 -3.81
C GLN A 261 14.01 -3.71 -2.65
N ALA A 262 15.14 -3.07 -2.35
CA ALA A 262 16.00 -3.46 -1.22
C ALA A 262 15.26 -3.33 0.12
N ILE A 263 14.50 -2.25 0.32
CA ILE A 263 13.67 -2.04 1.51
C ILE A 263 12.59 -3.12 1.61
N ASN A 264 11.89 -3.42 0.50
CA ASN A 264 10.85 -4.46 0.48
C ASN A 264 11.42 -5.84 0.83
N GLN A 265 12.56 -6.22 0.25
CA GLN A 265 13.22 -7.50 0.53
C GLN A 265 13.66 -7.58 1.99
N THR A 266 14.28 -6.52 2.51
CA THR A 266 14.72 -6.44 3.91
C THR A 266 13.53 -6.56 4.87
N THR A 267 12.45 -5.83 4.60
CA THR A 267 11.24 -5.86 5.43
C THR A 267 10.59 -7.24 5.40
N THR A 268 10.50 -7.86 4.21
CA THR A 268 9.93 -9.21 4.05
C THR A 268 10.75 -10.21 4.85
N TYR A 269 12.08 -10.22 4.69
CA TYR A 269 12.99 -11.08 5.45
C TYR A 269 12.80 -10.91 6.97
N GLN A 270 12.80 -9.67 7.45
CA GLN A 270 12.64 -9.39 8.89
C GLN A 270 11.28 -9.85 9.43
N ALA A 271 10.20 -9.61 8.69
CA ALA A 271 8.86 -10.00 9.11
C ALA A 271 8.69 -11.52 9.13
N GLU A 272 9.26 -12.21 8.14
CA GLU A 272 9.25 -13.67 8.02
C GLU A 272 10.04 -14.33 9.16
N GLU A 273 11.23 -13.84 9.47
CA GLU A 273 12.07 -14.36 10.57
C GLU A 273 11.49 -14.10 11.96
N LEU A 274 10.73 -13.01 12.15
CA LEU A 274 10.14 -12.67 13.44
C LEU A 274 8.83 -13.38 13.72
N THR A 275 8.10 -13.77 12.69
CA THR A 275 6.84 -14.51 12.83
C THR A 275 7.08 -16.01 12.69
N ALA A 276 6.21 -16.84 13.25
CA ALA A 276 6.27 -18.27 12.96
C ALA A 276 5.97 -18.51 11.47
N ASN A 277 6.64 -19.48 10.82
CA ASN A 277 6.53 -19.77 9.38
C ASN A 277 5.10 -19.86 8.84
N GLU A 278 4.14 -20.29 9.68
CA GLU A 278 2.73 -20.43 9.31
C GLU A 278 1.94 -19.12 9.45
N ASN A 279 2.54 -18.11 10.06
CA ASN A 279 1.89 -16.85 10.42
C ASN A 279 2.27 -15.70 9.48
N PHE A 280 3.18 -15.91 8.54
CA PHE A 280 3.54 -14.92 7.52
C PHE A 280 3.30 -15.50 6.13
N LEU A 281 2.53 -14.77 5.32
CA LEU A 281 2.36 -15.08 3.91
C LEU A 281 2.58 -13.81 3.08
N ARG A 282 3.56 -13.86 2.19
CA ARG A 282 3.82 -12.81 1.21
C ARG A 282 3.35 -13.23 -0.16
N ILE A 283 2.51 -12.40 -0.81
CA ILE A 283 2.10 -12.59 -2.21
C ILE A 283 2.51 -11.33 -2.99
N ASN A 284 3.44 -11.49 -3.94
CA ASN A 284 3.94 -10.39 -4.75
C ASN A 284 4.45 -10.96 -6.09
N PRO A 285 3.67 -10.89 -7.18
CA PRO A 285 4.04 -11.50 -8.45
C PRO A 285 5.18 -10.77 -9.14
N ASP A 286 5.94 -11.49 -9.97
CA ASP A 286 6.94 -10.88 -10.83
C ASP A 286 6.29 -10.26 -12.07
N ILE A 287 6.66 -9.02 -12.37
CA ILE A 287 6.31 -8.34 -13.61
C ILE A 287 7.42 -8.64 -14.61
N ASP A 288 7.15 -9.51 -15.56
CA ASP A 288 8.12 -10.00 -16.54
C ASP A 288 8.26 -9.09 -17.77
N ASN A 289 7.25 -8.25 -18.04
CA ASN A 289 7.22 -7.36 -19.20
C ASN A 289 7.66 -5.93 -18.80
N PRO A 290 8.79 -5.43 -19.35
CA PRO A 290 9.30 -4.09 -19.06
C PRO A 290 8.35 -2.97 -19.50
N ASP A 291 7.48 -3.19 -20.48
CA ASP A 291 6.53 -2.18 -20.98
C ASP A 291 5.52 -1.77 -19.90
N PHE A 292 5.27 -2.64 -18.91
CA PHE A 292 4.34 -2.41 -17.80
C PHE A 292 5.05 -2.14 -16.45
N SER A 293 6.34 -1.77 -16.50
CA SER A 293 7.11 -1.44 -15.29
C SER A 293 6.73 -0.08 -14.67
N ASP A 294 6.19 0.87 -15.46
CA ASP A 294 5.79 2.19 -14.95
C ASP A 294 4.52 2.08 -14.08
N MET A 295 4.65 2.42 -12.79
CA MET A 295 3.54 2.40 -11.83
C MET A 295 2.43 3.44 -12.12
N ALA A 296 2.66 4.37 -13.03
CA ALA A 296 1.69 5.38 -13.46
C ALA A 296 1.07 5.09 -14.83
N ASP A 297 1.32 3.93 -15.42
CA ASP A 297 0.71 3.57 -16.70
C ASP A 297 -0.79 3.28 -16.53
N SER A 298 -1.61 4.24 -16.93
CA SER A 298 -3.08 4.19 -16.90
C SER A 298 -3.71 3.64 -18.18
N SER A 299 -2.94 2.94 -19.01
CA SER A 299 -3.44 2.32 -20.25
C SER A 299 -4.38 1.16 -19.95
N ASP A 300 -5.30 0.89 -20.89
CA ASP A 300 -6.15 -0.28 -20.81
C ASP A 300 -5.31 -1.55 -20.95
N GLU A 301 -4.25 -1.50 -21.75
CA GLU A 301 -3.28 -2.58 -21.96
C GLU A 301 -2.55 -2.94 -20.65
N ALA A 302 -2.07 -1.94 -19.89
CA ALA A 302 -1.43 -2.20 -18.59
C ALA A 302 -2.41 -2.80 -17.59
N ARG A 303 -3.64 -2.29 -17.53
CA ARG A 303 -4.69 -2.84 -16.66
C ARG A 303 -5.00 -4.30 -17.01
N GLU A 304 -5.18 -4.60 -18.30
CA GLU A 304 -5.45 -5.96 -18.77
C GLU A 304 -4.28 -6.90 -18.47
N TYR A 305 -3.05 -6.42 -18.66
CA TYR A 305 -1.85 -7.16 -18.29
C TYR A 305 -1.85 -7.55 -16.80
N PHE A 306 -2.12 -6.60 -15.87
CA PHE A 306 -2.14 -6.91 -14.44
C PHE A 306 -3.28 -7.83 -14.04
N ILE A 307 -4.46 -7.72 -14.64
CA ILE A 307 -5.56 -8.67 -14.43
C ILE A 307 -5.14 -10.08 -14.87
N ASN A 308 -4.52 -10.21 -16.06
CA ASN A 308 -4.05 -11.49 -16.57
C ASN A 308 -2.89 -12.05 -15.73
N LEU A 309 -1.98 -11.20 -15.24
CA LEU A 309 -0.91 -11.58 -14.34
C LEU A 309 -1.45 -12.20 -13.05
N VAL A 310 -2.43 -11.56 -12.40
CA VAL A 310 -3.07 -12.11 -11.20
C VAL A 310 -3.76 -13.43 -11.50
N ASN A 311 -4.54 -13.50 -12.58
CA ASN A 311 -5.26 -14.72 -12.93
C ASN A 311 -4.32 -15.90 -13.20
N LYS A 312 -3.20 -15.66 -13.89
CA LYS A 312 -2.26 -16.71 -14.30
C LYS A 312 -1.28 -17.07 -13.18
N GLU A 313 -0.57 -16.08 -12.65
CA GLU A 313 0.58 -16.31 -11.75
C GLU A 313 0.16 -16.47 -10.28
N ILE A 314 -1.03 -16.00 -9.90
CA ILE A 314 -1.53 -16.09 -8.52
C ILE A 314 -2.70 -17.07 -8.46
N LEU A 315 -3.85 -16.76 -9.07
CA LEU A 315 -5.06 -17.58 -8.95
C LEU A 315 -4.92 -18.91 -9.69
N GLY A 316 -4.15 -18.97 -10.76
CA GLY A 316 -3.81 -20.20 -11.49
C GLY A 316 -2.70 -21.03 -10.85
N ASN A 317 -1.98 -20.49 -9.85
CA ASN A 317 -0.92 -21.18 -9.13
C ASN A 317 -1.50 -22.00 -7.99
N THR A 318 -1.71 -23.29 -8.20
CA THR A 318 -2.32 -24.20 -7.23
C THR A 318 -1.55 -24.24 -5.91
N VAL A 319 -0.21 -24.23 -5.94
CA VAL A 319 0.65 -24.28 -4.75
C VAL A 319 0.46 -23.01 -3.91
N LEU A 320 0.45 -21.84 -4.56
CA LEU A 320 0.25 -20.57 -3.85
C LEU A 320 -1.17 -20.48 -3.27
N MET A 321 -2.18 -20.98 -4.00
CA MET A 321 -3.56 -21.02 -3.52
C MET A 321 -3.75 -21.98 -2.36
N GLU A 322 -3.08 -23.12 -2.35
CA GLU A 322 -3.05 -24.04 -1.20
C GLU A 322 -2.37 -23.40 0.03
N GLN A 323 -1.29 -22.64 -0.19
CA GLN A 323 -0.65 -21.88 0.89
C GLN A 323 -1.58 -20.80 1.46
N LEU A 324 -2.29 -20.08 0.60
CA LEU A 324 -3.28 -19.09 1.02
C LEU A 324 -4.43 -19.74 1.80
N ASP A 325 -4.99 -20.84 1.30
CA ASP A 325 -6.06 -21.58 1.99
C ASP A 325 -5.60 -22.08 3.36
N LYS A 326 -4.39 -22.63 3.44
CA LYS A 326 -3.78 -23.04 4.70
C LYS A 326 -3.61 -21.86 5.65
N PHE A 327 -3.10 -20.71 5.15
CA PHE A 327 -2.96 -19.49 5.95
C PHE A 327 -4.30 -19.02 6.51
N LEU A 328 -5.36 -18.98 5.68
CA LEU A 328 -6.71 -18.60 6.10
C LEU A 328 -7.30 -19.58 7.12
N GLN A 329 -7.11 -20.88 6.93
CA GLN A 329 -7.59 -21.92 7.87
C GLN A 329 -6.91 -21.81 9.23
N VAL A 330 -5.57 -21.76 9.25
CA VAL A 330 -4.77 -21.76 10.48
C VAL A 330 -4.98 -20.48 11.27
N ASN A 331 -5.00 -19.34 10.60
CA ASN A 331 -4.94 -18.04 11.27
C ASN A 331 -6.31 -17.37 11.44
N MET A 332 -7.29 -17.69 10.60
CA MET A 332 -8.56 -16.97 10.54
C MET A 332 -9.79 -17.85 10.82
N ASN A 333 -9.59 -19.14 11.13
CA ASN A 333 -10.66 -20.11 11.34
C ASN A 333 -11.67 -20.11 10.17
N VAL A 334 -11.18 -20.01 8.96
CA VAL A 334 -11.98 -20.13 7.74
C VAL A 334 -11.93 -21.58 7.29
N THR A 335 -13.06 -22.24 7.21
CA THR A 335 -13.19 -23.53 6.54
C THR A 335 -13.33 -23.27 5.05
N ALA A 336 -12.41 -23.81 4.25
CA ALA A 336 -12.47 -23.74 2.79
C ALA A 336 -13.67 -24.51 2.23
#